data_ea90b090945c961ed11b5c8d8bebcede
#
_entry.id   ea90b090945c961ed11b5c8d8bebcede
#
_cell.length_a   1.000
_cell.length_b   1.000
_cell.length_c   1.000
_cell.angle_alpha   90.00
_cell.angle_beta   90.00
_cell.angle_gamma   90.00
#
_symmetry.space_group_name_H-M   'P 1'
#
loop_
_entity.id
_entity.type
_entity.pdbx_description
1 polymer ?
#
loop_
_entity_poly.entity_id
_entity_poly.type
_entity_poly.pdbx_seq_one_letter_code
_entity_poly.pdbx_strand_id
1 'polypeptide(L)'
;WKNMYGNENETACLPLEGTDLTEQLKEAVAHIRGKYQERAPELEDIEDQSEWIPADPAIPNFSFGLSDGKIYYRIDSQMQLVAASATALVRIQAMIDLRECTRRLIAYQLENRPEEHILREQEQLNAMYDRFAAKYGRINSRGNRSAFRDDTFYPLLSSLEVLDENGEFERKADMFTKRTIRAQAPISHVDTPEEALALSIGERAGIDMPYMSRLTGMDEVSLAQQLQGYI
;
A
#
# COMPACT_ATOMS: atom_id res chain seq x y z
N TRP A 1 -27.87 -23.49 -3.81
CA TRP A 1 -28.29 -22.11 -4.13
C TRP A 1 -27.04 -21.31 -4.44
N LYS A 2 -26.95 -20.76 -5.65
CA LYS A 2 -25.87 -19.81 -5.98
C LYS A 2 -26.21 -18.49 -5.30
N ASN A 3 -25.20 -17.87 -4.68
CA ASN A 3 -25.31 -16.55 -4.09
C ASN A 3 -25.82 -15.56 -5.16
N MET A 4 -26.70 -14.64 -4.79
CA MET A 4 -27.28 -13.59 -5.65
C MET A 4 -26.23 -12.70 -6.33
N TYR A 5 -24.98 -12.69 -5.84
CA TYR A 5 -23.84 -11.94 -6.38
C TYR A 5 -22.89 -12.76 -7.24
N GLY A 6 -23.22 -14.03 -7.57
CA GLY A 6 -22.49 -14.83 -8.56
C GLY A 6 -21.13 -15.38 -8.12
N ASN A 7 -20.79 -15.32 -6.84
CA ASN A 7 -19.54 -15.88 -6.33
C ASN A 7 -19.69 -17.41 -6.18
N GLU A 8 -18.96 -18.19 -6.97
CA GLU A 8 -19.08 -19.67 -7.01
C GLU A 8 -18.58 -20.34 -5.71
N ASN A 9 -17.86 -19.63 -4.85
CA ASN A 9 -17.24 -20.16 -3.64
C ASN A 9 -18.06 -19.91 -2.36
N GLU A 10 -19.19 -19.23 -2.45
CA GLU A 10 -20.06 -18.97 -1.30
C GLU A 10 -21.33 -19.82 -1.38
N THR A 11 -21.55 -20.64 -0.37
CA THR A 11 -22.78 -21.43 -0.22
C THR A 11 -23.65 -20.82 0.87
N ALA A 12 -24.83 -20.34 0.51
CA ALA A 12 -25.82 -19.93 1.49
C ALA A 12 -26.52 -21.16 2.06
N CYS A 13 -26.41 -21.37 3.38
CA CYS A 13 -27.18 -22.39 4.09
C CYS A 13 -28.53 -21.80 4.49
N LEU A 14 -29.60 -22.36 3.96
CA LEU A 14 -30.98 -22.00 4.30
C LEU A 14 -31.66 -23.18 5.00
N PRO A 15 -32.59 -22.92 5.93
CA PRO A 15 -33.42 -23.99 6.50
C PRO A 15 -34.22 -24.68 5.39
N LEU A 16 -34.47 -25.97 5.53
CA LEU A 16 -35.41 -26.69 4.67
C LEU A 16 -36.81 -26.10 4.85
N GLU A 17 -37.55 -25.94 3.73
CA GLU A 17 -38.93 -25.41 3.78
C GLU A 17 -39.79 -26.22 4.77
N GLY A 18 -40.45 -25.53 5.70
CA GLY A 18 -41.32 -26.13 6.68
C GLY A 18 -40.65 -26.67 7.96
N THR A 19 -39.34 -26.42 8.16
CA THR A 19 -38.62 -26.86 9.35
C THR A 19 -38.00 -25.69 10.10
N ASP A 20 -37.90 -25.83 11.43
CA ASP A 20 -37.21 -24.85 12.28
C ASP A 20 -35.70 -25.05 12.21
N LEU A 21 -34.95 -23.98 11.92
CA LEU A 21 -33.49 -23.98 11.89
C LEU A 21 -32.88 -24.48 13.21
N THR A 22 -33.51 -24.17 14.35
CA THR A 22 -33.05 -24.58 15.67
C THR A 22 -33.11 -26.11 15.85
N GLU A 23 -34.16 -26.75 15.33
CA GLU A 23 -34.29 -28.21 15.38
C GLU A 23 -33.30 -28.89 14.45
N GLN A 24 -33.11 -28.35 13.22
CA GLN A 24 -32.11 -28.88 12.29
C GLN A 24 -30.70 -28.78 12.84
N LEU A 25 -30.34 -27.66 13.48
CA LEU A 25 -29.04 -27.49 14.13
C LEU A 25 -28.84 -28.45 15.29
N LYS A 26 -29.87 -28.65 16.13
CA LYS A 26 -29.80 -29.64 17.24
C LYS A 26 -29.59 -31.06 16.72
N GLU A 27 -30.28 -31.43 15.66
CA GLU A 27 -30.15 -32.74 15.04
C GLU A 27 -28.78 -32.92 14.38
N ALA A 28 -28.30 -31.90 13.66
CA ALA A 28 -26.95 -31.91 13.08
C ALA A 28 -25.84 -32.03 14.15
N VAL A 29 -25.97 -31.29 15.22
CA VAL A 29 -25.02 -31.33 16.37
C VAL A 29 -25.08 -32.69 17.07
N ALA A 30 -26.24 -33.32 17.20
CA ALA A 30 -26.39 -34.66 17.80
C ALA A 30 -25.66 -35.77 16.97
N HIS A 31 -25.44 -35.56 15.69
CA HIS A 31 -24.69 -36.47 14.81
C HIS A 31 -23.17 -36.29 14.89
N ILE A 32 -22.68 -35.20 15.52
CA ILE A 32 -21.26 -35.00 15.73
C ILE A 32 -20.76 -35.96 16.79
N ARG A 33 -20.03 -37.02 16.37
CA ARG A 33 -19.44 -38.02 17.26
C ARG A 33 -18.17 -37.54 17.97
N GLY A 34 -18.10 -36.28 18.35
CA GLY A 34 -17.04 -35.68 19.12
C GLY A 34 -17.55 -35.33 20.52
N LYS A 35 -16.87 -35.75 21.58
CA LYS A 35 -17.07 -35.13 22.88
C LYS A 35 -16.44 -33.74 22.81
N TYR A 36 -17.27 -32.70 22.74
CA TYR A 36 -16.82 -31.36 23.09
C TYR A 36 -16.30 -31.44 24.55
N GLN A 37 -14.99 -31.50 24.70
CA GLN A 37 -14.37 -31.15 25.95
C GLN A 37 -14.28 -29.65 25.95
N GLU A 38 -15.11 -29.03 26.78
CA GLU A 38 -14.85 -27.67 27.21
C GLU A 38 -13.45 -27.70 27.85
N ARG A 39 -12.42 -27.45 27.06
CA ARG A 39 -11.16 -27.02 27.59
C ARG A 39 -11.51 -25.69 28.22
N ALA A 40 -11.68 -25.69 29.54
CA ALA A 40 -11.46 -24.44 30.26
C ALA A 40 -10.21 -23.84 29.61
N PRO A 41 -10.26 -22.61 29.12
CA PRO A 41 -9.01 -21.98 28.75
C PRO A 41 -8.16 -22.16 30.00
N GLU A 42 -7.14 -23.02 29.92
CA GLU A 42 -5.98 -22.79 30.70
C GLU A 42 -5.60 -21.40 30.22
N LEU A 43 -6.07 -20.42 31.02
CA LEU A 43 -5.41 -19.16 31.13
C LEU A 43 -4.02 -19.54 31.70
N GLU A 44 -3.18 -20.18 30.84
CA GLU A 44 -1.81 -19.79 30.86
C GLU A 44 -1.95 -18.28 30.74
N ASP A 45 -1.56 -17.59 31.80
CA ASP A 45 -1.18 -16.22 31.75
C ASP A 45 -0.13 -16.15 30.62
N ILE A 46 -0.62 -16.10 29.36
CA ILE A 46 0.10 -15.50 28.29
C ILE A 46 0.12 -14.07 28.80
N GLU A 47 1.13 -13.79 29.66
CA GLU A 47 1.57 -12.43 29.87
C GLU A 47 1.48 -11.84 28.50
N ASP A 48 0.58 -10.89 28.34
CA ASP A 48 0.37 -10.18 27.09
C ASP A 48 1.71 -9.49 26.81
N GLN A 49 2.65 -10.25 26.21
CA GLN A 49 3.98 -9.80 25.82
C GLN A 49 3.87 -8.90 24.61
N SER A 50 2.68 -8.36 24.37
CA SER A 50 2.50 -7.27 23.42
C SER A 50 3.17 -6.02 24.01
N GLU A 51 4.49 -5.95 23.82
CA GLU A 51 5.26 -4.75 24.12
C GLU A 51 4.74 -3.64 23.22
N TRP A 52 3.96 -2.74 23.79
CA TRP A 52 3.47 -1.55 23.14
C TRP A 52 4.41 -0.39 23.47
N ILE A 53 4.86 0.31 22.42
CA ILE A 53 5.68 1.51 22.55
C ILE A 53 5.01 2.66 21.81
N PRO A 54 5.33 3.94 22.16
CA PRO A 54 4.87 5.08 21.37
C PRO A 54 5.31 4.98 19.91
N ALA A 55 4.44 5.40 18.98
CA ALA A 55 4.75 5.34 17.57
C ALA A 55 5.88 6.30 17.20
N ASP A 56 6.86 5.79 16.44
CA ASP A 56 7.82 6.62 15.75
C ASP A 56 7.12 7.33 14.58
N PRO A 57 7.12 8.68 14.52
CA PRO A 57 6.52 9.43 13.42
C PRO A 57 7.07 9.08 12.03
N ALA A 58 8.32 8.60 11.97
CA ALA A 58 8.96 8.20 10.71
C ALA A 58 8.38 6.91 10.13
N ILE A 59 7.78 6.05 10.96
CA ILE A 59 7.14 4.81 10.52
C ILE A 59 5.69 5.13 10.12
N PRO A 60 5.27 4.87 8.88
CA PRO A 60 3.90 5.12 8.45
C PRO A 60 2.88 4.29 9.23
N ASN A 61 1.64 4.80 9.35
CA ASN A 61 0.58 4.05 10.00
C ASN A 61 0.24 2.76 9.24
N PHE A 62 -0.16 1.71 9.94
CA PHE A 62 -0.44 0.38 9.42
C PHE A 62 0.72 -0.21 8.61
N SER A 63 1.95 -0.04 9.12
CA SER A 63 3.14 -0.61 8.50
C SER A 63 4.12 -1.15 9.53
N PHE A 64 4.93 -2.10 9.08
CA PHE A 64 6.04 -2.61 9.87
C PHE A 64 7.17 -1.59 9.94
N GLY A 65 7.82 -1.50 11.08
CA GLY A 65 9.00 -0.66 11.30
C GLY A 65 10.00 -1.31 12.24
N LEU A 66 11.17 -0.72 12.31
CA LEU A 66 12.25 -1.14 13.21
C LEU A 66 12.43 -0.11 14.31
N SER A 67 12.46 -0.60 15.54
CA SER A 67 12.86 0.18 16.71
C SER A 67 13.75 -0.70 17.59
N ASP A 68 14.91 -0.20 17.97
CA ASP A 68 15.90 -0.92 18.79
C ASP A 68 16.22 -2.35 18.31
N GLY A 69 16.26 -2.55 16.99
CA GLY A 69 16.54 -3.83 16.36
C GLY A 69 15.41 -4.86 16.41
N LYS A 70 14.25 -4.48 16.92
CA LYS A 70 13.03 -5.29 16.92
C LYS A 70 12.05 -4.77 15.87
N ILE A 71 11.18 -5.66 15.37
CA ILE A 71 10.14 -5.31 14.39
C ILE A 71 8.84 -5.03 15.14
N TYR A 72 8.28 -3.87 14.87
CA TYR A 72 6.99 -3.43 15.38
C TYR A 72 6.02 -3.18 14.21
N TYR A 73 4.73 -3.30 14.49
CA TYR A 73 3.66 -2.90 13.59
C TYR A 73 2.97 -1.67 14.17
N ARG A 74 2.92 -0.58 13.39
CA ARG A 74 2.31 0.67 13.84
C ARG A 74 0.81 0.66 13.67
N ILE A 75 0.10 1.02 14.74
CA ILE A 75 -1.34 1.27 14.78
C ILE A 75 -1.56 2.62 15.45
N ASP A 76 -1.90 3.62 14.66
CA ASP A 76 -2.12 5.01 15.10
C ASP A 76 -0.92 5.60 15.86
N SER A 77 -1.11 5.91 17.13
CA SER A 77 -0.09 6.54 17.99
C SER A 77 0.81 5.54 18.73
N GLN A 78 0.66 4.24 18.48
CA GLN A 78 1.39 3.18 19.16
C GLN A 78 1.96 2.17 18.17
N MET A 79 2.96 1.41 18.61
CA MET A 79 3.53 0.31 17.86
C MET A 79 3.54 -0.95 18.73
N GLN A 80 3.06 -2.05 18.17
CA GLN A 80 3.03 -3.35 18.81
C GLN A 80 4.21 -4.20 18.36
N LEU A 81 4.91 -4.85 19.28
CA LEU A 81 5.96 -5.81 18.94
C LEU A 81 5.39 -6.95 18.11
N VAL A 82 6.03 -7.27 16.99
CA VAL A 82 5.59 -8.35 16.11
C VAL A 82 6.03 -9.69 16.68
N ALA A 83 5.07 -10.46 17.16
CA ALA A 83 5.28 -11.84 17.60
C ALA A 83 5.21 -12.79 16.40
N ALA A 84 6.38 -13.20 15.89
CA ALA A 84 6.48 -14.11 14.76
C ALA A 84 7.71 -15.01 14.89
N SER A 85 7.78 -16.08 14.08
CA SER A 85 8.96 -16.94 14.04
C SER A 85 10.20 -16.17 13.57
N ALA A 86 11.38 -16.57 14.01
CA ALA A 86 12.64 -15.96 13.60
C ALA A 86 12.77 -15.87 12.06
N THR A 87 12.31 -16.90 11.34
CA THR A 87 12.32 -16.92 9.87
C THR A 87 11.37 -15.88 9.29
N ALA A 88 10.19 -15.69 9.90
CA ALA A 88 9.23 -14.67 9.46
C ALA A 88 9.77 -13.25 9.75
N LEU A 89 10.36 -13.02 10.92
CA LEU A 89 10.94 -11.72 11.28
C LEU A 89 12.05 -11.31 10.32
N VAL A 90 12.99 -12.22 9.98
CA VAL A 90 14.06 -11.91 9.02
C VAL A 90 13.50 -11.62 7.62
N ARG A 91 12.42 -12.29 7.23
CA ARG A 91 11.70 -12.03 5.96
C ARG A 91 11.03 -10.66 5.97
N ILE A 92 10.30 -10.31 7.04
CA ILE A 92 9.66 -9.00 7.21
C ILE A 92 10.72 -7.90 7.17
N GLN A 93 11.85 -8.08 7.86
CA GLN A 93 12.98 -7.15 7.82
C GLN A 93 13.45 -6.90 6.38
N ALA A 94 13.69 -7.96 5.61
CA ALA A 94 14.15 -7.82 4.24
C ALA A 94 13.11 -7.11 3.33
N MET A 95 11.82 -7.26 3.62
CA MET A 95 10.76 -6.54 2.90
C MET A 95 10.68 -5.07 3.33
N ILE A 96 10.92 -4.75 4.61
CA ILE A 96 11.07 -3.36 5.08
C ILE A 96 12.23 -2.69 4.32
N ASP A 97 13.37 -3.34 4.23
CA ASP A 97 14.54 -2.80 3.55
C ASP A 97 14.27 -2.53 2.06
N LEU A 98 13.59 -3.47 1.37
CA LEU A 98 13.14 -3.29 -0.02
C LEU A 98 12.16 -2.12 -0.15
N ARG A 99 11.21 -2.01 0.76
CA ARG A 99 10.24 -0.90 0.80
C ARG A 99 10.94 0.44 0.90
N GLU A 100 11.86 0.59 1.84
CA GLU A 100 12.57 1.85 2.05
C GLU A 100 13.46 2.21 0.84
N CYS A 101 14.12 1.23 0.22
CA CYS A 101 14.87 1.45 -1.02
C CYS A 101 13.95 1.90 -2.16
N THR A 102 12.78 1.26 -2.32
CA THR A 102 11.80 1.62 -3.34
C THR A 102 11.23 3.02 -3.12
N ARG A 103 10.88 3.36 -1.88
CA ARG A 103 10.38 4.70 -1.51
C ARG A 103 11.43 5.78 -1.77
N ARG A 104 12.69 5.53 -1.46
CA ARG A 104 13.79 6.46 -1.72
C ARG A 104 14.00 6.68 -3.22
N LEU A 105 13.94 5.61 -4.03
CA LEU A 105 13.99 5.73 -5.49
C LEU A 105 12.84 6.57 -6.03
N ILE A 106 11.62 6.36 -5.53
CA ILE A 106 10.44 7.18 -5.89
C ILE A 106 10.66 8.65 -5.51
N ALA A 107 11.12 8.92 -4.28
CA ALA A 107 11.40 10.27 -3.82
C ALA A 107 12.43 10.97 -4.71
N TYR A 108 13.52 10.29 -5.08
CA TYR A 108 14.55 10.85 -5.97
C TYR A 108 14.00 11.19 -7.36
N GLN A 109 13.08 10.36 -7.89
CA GLN A 109 12.44 10.65 -9.17
C GLN A 109 11.48 11.84 -9.07
N LEU A 110 10.69 11.93 -7.98
CA LEU A 110 9.77 13.06 -7.72
C LEU A 110 10.52 14.38 -7.51
N GLU A 111 11.64 14.36 -6.79
CA GLU A 111 12.51 15.51 -6.56
C GLU A 111 13.34 15.89 -7.79
N ASN A 112 13.19 15.17 -8.89
CA ASN A 112 13.97 15.36 -10.11
C ASN A 112 15.48 15.36 -9.88
N ARG A 113 15.97 14.46 -9.02
CA ARG A 113 17.41 14.28 -8.77
C ARG A 113 18.16 13.96 -10.05
N PRO A 114 19.48 14.26 -10.12
CA PRO A 114 20.34 13.88 -11.22
C PRO A 114 20.24 12.38 -11.56
N GLU A 115 20.30 12.06 -12.87
CA GLU A 115 20.11 10.70 -13.37
C GLU A 115 21.07 9.68 -12.73
N GLU A 116 22.31 10.09 -12.43
CA GLU A 116 23.29 9.22 -11.77
C GLU A 116 22.84 8.74 -10.36
N HIS A 117 22.08 9.59 -9.64
CA HIS A 117 21.53 9.21 -8.33
C HIS A 117 20.39 8.20 -8.50
N ILE A 118 19.55 8.38 -9.51
CA ILE A 118 18.45 7.46 -9.83
C ILE A 118 19.01 6.11 -10.25
N LEU A 119 20.00 6.08 -11.14
CA LEU A 119 20.66 4.85 -11.58
C LEU A 119 21.29 4.09 -10.40
N ARG A 120 21.98 4.79 -9.50
CA ARG A 120 22.57 4.18 -8.29
C ARG A 120 21.51 3.53 -7.40
N GLU A 121 20.38 4.20 -7.17
CA GLU A 121 19.29 3.63 -6.38
C GLU A 121 18.62 2.45 -7.11
N GLN A 122 18.54 2.47 -8.43
CA GLN A 122 18.05 1.33 -9.24
C GLN A 122 18.99 0.13 -9.12
N GLU A 123 20.29 0.33 -9.20
CA GLU A 123 21.29 -0.73 -8.99
C GLU A 123 21.18 -1.32 -7.57
N GLN A 124 21.03 -0.47 -6.56
CA GLN A 124 20.83 -0.91 -5.18
C GLN A 124 19.53 -1.71 -5.02
N LEU A 125 18.43 -1.22 -5.58
CA LEU A 125 17.15 -1.93 -5.55
C LEU A 125 17.23 -3.29 -6.25
N ASN A 126 17.89 -3.35 -7.42
CA ASN A 126 18.11 -4.60 -8.13
C ASN A 126 18.89 -5.60 -7.28
N ALA A 127 20.01 -5.17 -6.69
CA ALA A 127 20.84 -6.04 -5.86
C ALA A 127 20.10 -6.54 -4.60
N MET A 128 19.27 -5.69 -3.99
CA MET A 128 18.46 -6.05 -2.83
C MET A 128 17.35 -7.03 -3.22
N TYR A 129 16.63 -6.75 -4.31
CA TYR A 129 15.58 -7.63 -4.81
C TYR A 129 16.13 -9.02 -5.20
N ASP A 130 17.26 -9.09 -5.91
CA ASP A 130 17.84 -10.36 -6.33
C ASP A 130 18.28 -11.22 -5.14
N ARG A 131 18.87 -10.60 -4.11
CA ARG A 131 19.20 -11.29 -2.85
C ARG A 131 17.94 -11.75 -2.12
N PHE A 132 16.90 -10.92 -2.07
CA PHE A 132 15.64 -11.27 -1.47
C PHE A 132 15.00 -12.44 -2.19
N ALA A 133 14.86 -12.36 -3.52
CA ALA A 133 14.23 -13.38 -4.34
C ALA A 133 14.97 -14.72 -4.28
N ALA A 134 16.31 -14.70 -4.25
CA ALA A 134 17.12 -15.90 -4.10
C ALA A 134 16.91 -16.61 -2.75
N LYS A 135 16.66 -15.85 -1.68
CA LYS A 135 16.55 -16.40 -0.32
C LYS A 135 15.10 -16.74 0.07
N TYR A 136 14.16 -15.89 -0.32
CA TYR A 136 12.77 -15.97 0.16
C TYR A 136 11.75 -16.22 -0.95
N GLY A 137 12.18 -16.30 -2.20
CA GLY A 137 11.30 -16.38 -3.36
C GLY A 137 10.70 -15.02 -3.76
N ARG A 138 9.78 -15.04 -4.72
CA ARG A 138 9.15 -13.84 -5.25
C ARG A 138 8.33 -13.09 -4.20
N ILE A 139 8.25 -11.77 -4.31
CA ILE A 139 7.44 -10.92 -3.41
C ILE A 139 5.99 -11.38 -3.40
N ASN A 140 5.44 -11.70 -4.58
CA ASN A 140 4.06 -12.16 -4.74
C ASN A 140 3.83 -13.62 -4.35
N SER A 141 4.87 -14.37 -3.91
CA SER A 141 4.70 -15.72 -3.41
C SER A 141 3.78 -15.75 -2.17
N ARG A 142 3.06 -16.86 -1.99
CA ARG A 142 2.11 -17.02 -0.87
C ARG A 142 2.74 -16.72 0.50
N GLY A 143 3.98 -17.15 0.73
CA GLY A 143 4.65 -16.95 2.02
C GLY A 143 5.03 -15.49 2.28
N ASN A 144 5.50 -14.78 1.27
CA ASN A 144 5.86 -13.36 1.38
C ASN A 144 4.60 -12.49 1.50
N ARG A 145 3.56 -12.80 0.70
CA ARG A 145 2.26 -12.14 0.82
C ARG A 145 1.69 -12.30 2.22
N SER A 146 1.66 -13.52 2.76
CA SER A 146 1.12 -13.77 4.10
C SER A 146 1.88 -13.03 5.20
N ALA A 147 3.18 -12.85 5.04
CA ALA A 147 4.02 -12.18 6.05
C ALA A 147 3.91 -10.65 6.03
N PHE A 148 3.53 -10.04 4.90
CA PHE A 148 3.62 -8.59 4.73
C PHE A 148 2.36 -7.91 4.18
N ARG A 149 1.28 -8.66 3.91
CA ARG A 149 0.04 -8.13 3.31
C ARG A 149 -0.63 -7.03 4.14
N ASP A 150 -0.39 -7.02 5.45
CA ASP A 150 -0.99 -6.05 6.36
C ASP A 150 -0.21 -4.72 6.38
N ASP A 151 0.95 -4.65 5.72
CA ASP A 151 1.71 -3.41 5.53
C ASP A 151 1.07 -2.56 4.43
N THR A 152 0.82 -1.29 4.73
CA THR A 152 0.23 -0.31 3.80
C THR A 152 0.99 -0.22 2.47
N PHE A 153 2.30 -0.53 2.47
CA PHE A 153 3.14 -0.49 1.27
C PHE A 153 3.28 -1.85 0.57
N TYR A 154 2.57 -2.89 1.03
CA TYR A 154 2.62 -4.17 0.32
C TYR A 154 2.22 -4.04 -1.16
N PRO A 155 1.17 -3.27 -1.55
CA PRO A 155 0.86 -3.05 -2.96
C PRO A 155 2.02 -2.44 -3.76
N LEU A 156 2.79 -1.51 -3.16
CA LEU A 156 3.99 -0.95 -3.79
C LEU A 156 5.05 -2.04 -4.03
N LEU A 157 5.34 -2.86 -3.03
CA LEU A 157 6.29 -3.97 -3.18
C LEU A 157 5.80 -5.02 -4.18
N SER A 158 4.53 -5.37 -4.13
CA SER A 158 3.89 -6.29 -5.06
C SER A 158 4.04 -5.83 -6.52
N SER A 159 3.96 -4.52 -6.78
CA SER A 159 4.09 -3.92 -8.10
C SER A 159 5.52 -3.93 -8.66
N LEU A 160 6.53 -4.33 -7.87
CA LEU A 160 7.89 -4.55 -8.36
C LEU A 160 8.00 -5.79 -9.27
N GLU A 161 7.01 -6.66 -9.23
CA GLU A 161 6.92 -7.85 -10.08
C GLU A 161 5.74 -7.70 -11.05
N VAL A 162 6.00 -7.89 -12.33
CA VAL A 162 4.96 -8.03 -13.34
C VAL A 162 4.60 -9.50 -13.41
N LEU A 163 3.31 -9.78 -13.27
CA LEU A 163 2.77 -11.13 -13.31
C LEU A 163 2.04 -11.36 -14.64
N ASP A 164 2.07 -12.58 -15.14
CA ASP A 164 1.31 -12.99 -16.30
C ASP A 164 -0.20 -13.19 -15.99
N GLU A 165 -0.98 -13.62 -16.97
CA GLU A 165 -2.42 -13.89 -16.86
C GLU A 165 -2.76 -14.99 -15.83
N ASN A 166 -1.78 -15.85 -15.51
CA ASN A 166 -1.93 -16.92 -14.52
C ASN A 166 -1.50 -16.50 -13.12
N GLY A 167 -0.99 -15.27 -12.97
CA GLY A 167 -0.45 -14.74 -11.72
C GLY A 167 0.98 -15.20 -11.42
N GLU A 168 1.68 -15.77 -12.41
CA GLU A 168 3.07 -16.17 -12.29
C GLU A 168 4.02 -15.03 -12.66
N PHE A 169 5.24 -15.05 -12.11
CA PHE A 169 6.24 -14.01 -12.35
C PHE A 169 6.68 -14.01 -13.83
N GLU A 170 6.44 -12.91 -14.51
CA GLU A 170 6.91 -12.67 -15.87
C GLU A 170 8.27 -11.94 -15.88
N ARG A 171 8.33 -10.76 -15.26
CA ARG A 171 9.51 -9.90 -15.24
C ARG A 171 9.53 -8.94 -14.07
N LYS A 172 10.67 -8.31 -13.82
CA LYS A 172 10.76 -7.14 -12.94
C LYS A 172 10.05 -5.95 -13.57
N ALA A 173 9.48 -5.08 -12.73
CA ALA A 173 8.85 -3.84 -13.18
C ALA A 173 9.87 -2.87 -13.81
N ASP A 174 9.40 -1.97 -14.63
CA ASP A 174 10.23 -0.98 -15.33
C ASP A 174 11.04 -0.07 -14.39
N MET A 175 10.57 0.11 -13.16
CA MET A 175 11.26 0.91 -12.13
C MET A 175 12.70 0.46 -11.88
N PHE A 176 13.04 -0.81 -12.10
CA PHE A 176 14.39 -1.34 -11.94
C PHE A 176 15.40 -0.85 -12.98
N THR A 177 14.93 -0.40 -14.14
CA THR A 177 15.79 -0.07 -15.30
C THR A 177 15.50 1.26 -15.92
N LYS A 178 14.33 1.85 -15.67
CA LYS A 178 13.86 3.09 -16.28
C LYS A 178 13.38 4.06 -15.23
N ARG A 179 13.51 5.34 -15.52
CA ARG A 179 12.81 6.38 -14.78
C ARG A 179 11.32 6.29 -15.09
N THR A 180 10.51 5.98 -14.08
CA THR A 180 9.06 5.78 -14.20
C THR A 180 8.25 7.00 -13.81
N ILE A 181 8.84 7.90 -13.02
CA ILE A 181 8.22 9.13 -12.55
C ILE A 181 9.04 10.31 -13.07
N ARG A 182 8.38 11.21 -13.78
CA ARG A 182 8.96 12.49 -14.18
C ARG A 182 8.25 13.58 -13.40
N ALA A 183 9.00 14.42 -12.70
CA ALA A 183 8.45 15.62 -12.12
C ALA A 183 7.83 16.44 -13.29
N GLN A 184 6.57 16.82 -13.16
CA GLN A 184 5.98 17.78 -14.07
C GLN A 184 6.79 19.07 -13.95
N ALA A 185 7.38 19.53 -15.07
CA ALA A 185 7.94 20.86 -15.11
C ALA A 185 6.81 21.85 -14.79
N PRO A 186 7.01 22.80 -13.88
CA PRO A 186 5.99 23.81 -13.64
C PRO A 186 5.69 24.50 -14.97
N ILE A 187 4.40 24.64 -15.29
CA ILE A 187 3.98 25.36 -16.49
C ILE A 187 4.40 26.81 -16.29
N SER A 188 5.29 27.29 -17.14
CA SER A 188 5.84 28.63 -17.05
C SER A 188 5.18 29.64 -17.99
N HIS A 189 4.42 29.13 -18.98
CA HIS A 189 3.73 29.94 -19.96
C HIS A 189 2.49 29.22 -20.48
N VAL A 190 1.45 29.99 -20.76
CA VAL A 190 0.22 29.53 -21.43
C VAL A 190 -0.21 30.58 -22.46
N ASP A 191 -0.91 30.12 -23.48
CA ASP A 191 -1.27 30.96 -24.64
C ASP A 191 -2.60 31.73 -24.40
N THR A 192 -3.46 31.23 -23.49
CA THR A 192 -4.79 31.80 -23.30
C THR A 192 -5.08 32.16 -21.82
N PRO A 193 -5.90 33.21 -21.58
CA PRO A 193 -6.34 33.55 -20.22
C PRO A 193 -7.16 32.43 -19.54
N GLU A 194 -7.92 31.65 -20.30
CA GLU A 194 -8.72 30.56 -19.81
C GLU A 194 -7.83 29.41 -19.28
N GLU A 195 -6.74 29.11 -19.96
CA GLU A 195 -5.74 28.14 -19.49
C GLU A 195 -5.06 28.65 -18.20
N ALA A 196 -4.71 29.93 -18.14
CA ALA A 196 -4.15 30.52 -16.93
C ALA A 196 -5.14 30.46 -15.75
N LEU A 197 -6.43 30.70 -16.01
CA LEU A 197 -7.49 30.57 -15.01
C LEU A 197 -7.61 29.13 -14.51
N ALA A 198 -7.64 28.16 -15.42
CA ALA A 198 -7.72 26.75 -15.06
C ALA A 198 -6.54 26.31 -14.20
N LEU A 199 -5.33 26.75 -14.52
CA LEU A 199 -4.13 26.49 -13.73
C LEU A 199 -4.17 27.20 -12.37
N SER A 200 -4.62 28.46 -12.33
CA SER A 200 -4.78 29.19 -11.09
C SER A 200 -5.73 28.50 -10.13
N ILE A 201 -6.88 28.03 -10.61
CA ILE A 201 -7.83 27.26 -9.81
C ILE A 201 -7.24 25.93 -9.36
N GLY A 202 -6.57 25.20 -10.26
CA GLY A 202 -5.98 23.89 -9.97
C GLY A 202 -4.82 23.93 -9.00
N GLU A 203 -3.92 24.91 -9.10
CA GLU A 203 -2.67 24.96 -8.32
C GLU A 203 -2.77 25.88 -7.08
N ARG A 204 -3.62 26.91 -7.13
CA ARG A 204 -3.77 27.93 -6.08
C ARG A 204 -5.10 27.86 -5.35
N ALA A 205 -6.00 26.96 -5.78
CA ALA A 205 -7.36 26.85 -5.26
C ALA A 205 -8.18 28.14 -5.35
N GLY A 206 -7.87 28.99 -6.34
CA GLY A 206 -8.54 30.28 -6.51
C GLY A 206 -8.00 31.09 -7.68
N ILE A 207 -8.56 32.28 -7.88
CA ILE A 207 -8.14 33.22 -8.91
C ILE A 207 -6.96 34.05 -8.40
N ASP A 208 -5.75 33.77 -8.87
CA ASP A 208 -4.50 34.50 -8.56
C ASP A 208 -4.08 35.32 -9.78
N MET A 209 -4.56 36.56 -9.88
CA MET A 209 -4.28 37.44 -11.02
C MET A 209 -2.78 37.67 -11.28
N PRO A 210 -1.93 37.93 -10.25
CA PRO A 210 -0.50 38.00 -10.44
C PRO A 210 0.15 36.71 -10.98
N TYR A 211 -0.35 35.55 -10.58
CA TYR A 211 0.09 34.26 -11.11
C TYR A 211 -0.29 34.09 -12.58
N MET A 212 -1.53 34.37 -12.94
CA MET A 212 -2.06 34.31 -14.29
C MET A 212 -1.35 35.31 -15.23
N SER A 213 -1.04 36.53 -14.73
CA SER A 213 -0.28 37.54 -15.45
C SER A 213 1.14 37.05 -15.82
N ARG A 214 1.81 36.35 -14.89
CA ARG A 214 3.12 35.75 -15.19
C ARG A 214 3.06 34.64 -16.21
N LEU A 215 1.99 33.83 -16.19
CA LEU A 215 1.82 32.70 -17.14
C LEU A 215 1.51 33.17 -18.54
N THR A 216 0.66 34.18 -18.69
CA THR A 216 0.23 34.69 -20.01
C THR A 216 1.11 35.80 -20.56
N GLY A 217 1.89 36.46 -19.70
CA GLY A 217 2.61 37.70 -20.06
C GLY A 217 1.70 38.93 -20.23
N MET A 218 0.39 38.80 -19.90
CA MET A 218 -0.60 39.89 -20.01
C MET A 218 -0.69 40.63 -18.68
N ASP A 219 -1.04 41.91 -18.73
CA ASP A 219 -1.36 42.67 -17.51
C ASP A 219 -2.72 42.24 -16.91
N GLU A 220 -2.87 42.44 -15.62
CA GLU A 220 -4.05 41.97 -14.87
C GLU A 220 -5.37 42.60 -15.33
N VAL A 221 -5.33 43.85 -15.83
CA VAL A 221 -6.53 44.55 -16.34
C VAL A 221 -7.02 43.91 -17.64
N SER A 222 -6.09 43.64 -18.54
CA SER A 222 -6.40 42.93 -19.81
C SER A 222 -6.91 41.52 -19.59
N LEU A 223 -6.32 40.80 -18.61
CA LEU A 223 -6.78 39.48 -18.19
C LEU A 223 -8.22 39.53 -17.64
N ALA A 224 -8.49 40.47 -16.75
CA ALA A 224 -9.84 40.63 -16.18
C ALA A 224 -10.88 40.96 -17.25
N GLN A 225 -10.53 41.77 -18.25
CA GLN A 225 -11.42 42.08 -19.35
C GLN A 225 -11.71 40.86 -20.25
N GLN A 226 -10.68 40.06 -20.54
CA GLN A 226 -10.86 38.86 -21.40
C GLN A 226 -11.59 37.74 -20.69
N LEU A 227 -11.46 37.65 -19.37
CA LEU A 227 -12.15 36.67 -18.55
C LEU A 227 -13.53 37.14 -18.06
N GLN A 228 -14.01 38.28 -18.53
CA GLN A 228 -15.33 38.78 -18.18
C GLN A 228 -16.43 37.75 -18.57
N GLY A 229 -17.15 37.25 -17.58
CA GLY A 229 -18.17 36.22 -17.73
C GLY A 229 -17.71 34.80 -17.31
N TYR A 230 -16.42 34.63 -17.03
CA TYR A 230 -15.87 33.41 -16.43
C TYR A 230 -15.55 33.61 -14.94
N ILE A 231 -15.33 34.83 -14.52
CA ILE A 231 -15.01 35.24 -13.15
C ILE A 231 -15.92 36.36 -12.68
#